data_267181d4b5613b6da5ba9bd59162a6f1
#
_entry.id   267181d4b5613b6da5ba9bd59162a6f1
#
_cell.length_a   1.000
_cell.length_b   1.000
_cell.length_c   1.000
_cell.angle_alpha   90.00
_cell.angle_beta   90.00
_cell.angle_gamma   90.00
#
_symmetry.space_group_name_H-M   'P 1'
#
loop_
_entity.id
_entity.type
_entity.pdbx_description
1 polymer ?
#
loop_
_entity_poly.entity_id
_entity_poly.type
_entity_poly.pdbx_seq_one_letter_code
_entity_poly.pdbx_strand_id
1 'polypeptide(L)'
;MANIGGKTIGTVQVNTTVKNAIGEGVKEWSDAFRHAGWLDLQSGDSKYSNHNAKLEESTHVFICDYHSGIYALAGQDVRMIIKGMVYDVLLIDNPMEMNEQLEIYLRKVGAWNGA
;
A
#
# COMPACT_ATOMS: atom_id res chain seq x y z
N MET A 1 13.31 -10.18 17.14
CA MET A 1 12.74 -9.46 16.01
C MET A 1 12.14 -8.18 16.52
N ALA A 2 12.47 -7.09 15.88
CA ALA A 2 11.92 -5.82 16.26
C ALA A 2 10.44 -5.79 15.91
N ASN A 3 9.64 -5.27 16.83
CA ASN A 3 8.22 -5.11 16.57
C ASN A 3 7.95 -3.61 16.44
N ILE A 4 7.60 -3.20 15.24
CA ILE A 4 7.35 -1.80 14.96
C ILE A 4 6.04 -1.35 15.59
N GLY A 5 5.05 -2.23 15.58
CA GLY A 5 3.73 -1.91 16.07
C GLY A 5 3.06 -0.86 15.22
N GLY A 6 2.36 0.06 15.85
CA GLY A 6 1.70 1.16 15.18
C GLY A 6 0.28 1.33 15.65
N LYS A 7 -0.24 2.56 15.50
CA LYS A 7 -1.60 2.87 15.90
C LYS A 7 -2.53 3.14 14.75
N THR A 8 -2.01 3.22 13.56
CA THR A 8 -2.82 3.49 12.37
C THR A 8 -3.14 2.19 11.69
N ILE A 9 -4.42 1.92 11.49
CA ILE A 9 -4.85 0.71 10.80
C ILE A 9 -5.04 1.01 9.33
N GLY A 10 -4.36 0.25 8.49
CA GLY A 10 -4.56 0.33 7.06
C GLY A 10 -5.25 -0.92 6.57
N THR A 11 -6.20 -0.79 5.68
CA THR A 11 -6.85 -1.90 5.00
C THR A 11 -6.24 -2.02 3.62
N VAL A 12 -5.63 -3.15 3.35
CA VAL A 12 -5.02 -3.43 2.05
C VAL A 12 -6.08 -4.09 1.17
N GLN A 13 -6.34 -3.50 0.03
CA GLN A 13 -7.30 -4.04 -0.93
C GLN A 13 -6.60 -4.41 -2.23
N VAL A 14 -7.06 -5.47 -2.83
CA VAL A 14 -6.53 -5.92 -4.11
C VAL A 14 -7.64 -5.86 -5.16
N ASN A 15 -7.26 -5.47 -6.35
CA ASN A 15 -8.21 -5.42 -7.46
C ASN A 15 -8.32 -6.79 -8.10
N THR A 16 -9.57 -7.26 -8.18
CA THR A 16 -9.87 -8.45 -8.96
C THR A 16 -10.81 -8.02 -10.06
N THR A 17 -10.39 -8.18 -11.29
CA THR A 17 -11.24 -7.83 -12.41
C THR A 17 -12.25 -8.95 -12.64
N VAL A 18 -13.52 -8.59 -12.60
CA VAL A 18 -14.60 -9.54 -12.86
C VAL A 18 -15.34 -9.12 -14.12
N LYS A 19 -15.98 -10.06 -14.79
CA LYS A 19 -16.76 -9.75 -15.98
C LYS A 19 -18.19 -9.41 -15.56
N ASN A 20 -18.73 -8.34 -16.12
CA ASN A 20 -20.12 -7.98 -15.88
C ASN A 20 -21.03 -8.79 -16.81
N ALA A 21 -22.32 -8.50 -16.77
CA ALA A 21 -23.33 -9.26 -17.52
C ALA A 21 -23.12 -9.24 -19.03
N ILE A 22 -22.46 -8.23 -19.55
CA ILE A 22 -22.21 -8.12 -20.99
C ILE A 22 -20.78 -8.51 -21.34
N GLY A 23 -20.05 -9.10 -20.41
CA GLY A 23 -18.72 -9.64 -20.69
C GLY A 23 -17.58 -8.68 -20.58
N GLU A 24 -17.82 -7.44 -20.16
CA GLU A 24 -16.75 -6.47 -19.98
C GLU A 24 -16.03 -6.66 -18.66
N GLY A 25 -14.72 -6.42 -18.63
CA GLY A 25 -13.97 -6.46 -17.41
C GLY A 25 -14.28 -5.25 -16.54
N VAL A 26 -14.62 -5.49 -15.30
CA VAL A 26 -14.92 -4.43 -14.33
C VAL A 26 -14.01 -4.61 -13.13
N LYS A 27 -13.37 -3.52 -12.71
CA LYS A 27 -12.53 -3.55 -11.52
C LYS A 27 -13.38 -3.72 -10.28
N GLU A 28 -12.94 -4.62 -9.43
CA GLU A 28 -13.60 -4.84 -8.15
C GLU A 28 -12.54 -4.95 -7.07
N TRP A 29 -12.66 -4.13 -6.03
CA TRP A 29 -11.70 -4.11 -4.94
C TRP A 29 -12.22 -4.98 -3.79
N SER A 30 -11.34 -5.79 -3.24
CA SER A 30 -11.68 -6.61 -2.08
C SER A 30 -10.63 -6.46 -1.00
N ASP A 31 -11.08 -6.56 0.24
CA ASP A 31 -10.18 -6.46 1.38
C ASP A 31 -9.31 -7.72 1.42
N ALA A 32 -8.01 -7.51 1.46
CA ALA A 32 -7.08 -8.61 1.59
C ALA A 32 -6.58 -8.72 3.02
N PHE A 33 -6.12 -7.59 3.58
CA PHE A 33 -5.55 -7.59 4.92
C PHE A 33 -5.82 -6.27 5.62
N ARG A 34 -5.87 -6.33 6.95
CA ARG A 34 -5.82 -5.14 7.79
C ARG A 34 -4.56 -5.24 8.64
N HIS A 35 -3.84 -4.15 8.75
CA HIS A 35 -2.56 -4.18 9.44
C HIS A 35 -2.30 -2.84 10.11
N ALA A 36 -1.72 -2.89 11.30
CA ALA A 36 -1.38 -1.68 12.03
C ALA A 36 0.02 -1.23 11.65
N GLY A 37 0.23 0.05 11.61
CA GLY A 37 1.54 0.60 11.29
C GLY A 37 1.59 2.09 11.54
N TRP A 38 2.56 2.74 10.90
CA TRP A 38 2.77 4.17 11.01
C TRP A 38 2.66 4.79 9.63
N LEU A 39 1.87 5.84 9.52
CA LEU A 39 1.73 6.56 8.25
C LEU A 39 2.52 7.86 8.34
N ASP A 40 3.49 8.00 7.45
CA ASP A 40 4.32 9.21 7.39
C ASP A 40 4.15 9.92 6.07
N LEU A 41 4.24 11.24 6.12
CA LEU A 41 4.23 12.04 4.92
C LEU A 41 5.60 11.95 4.26
N GLN A 42 5.60 11.63 2.98
CA GLN A 42 6.85 11.55 2.24
C GLN A 42 7.17 12.92 1.69
N SER A 43 8.33 13.46 2.06
CA SER A 43 8.70 14.75 1.54
C SER A 43 9.25 14.59 0.12
N GLY A 44 9.08 15.60 -0.67
CA GLY A 44 9.56 15.58 -2.03
C GLY A 44 11.07 15.57 -2.16
N ASP A 45 11.77 15.60 -1.07
CA ASP A 45 13.21 15.63 -1.06
C ASP A 45 13.86 14.29 -0.95
N SER A 46 13.15 13.23 -1.07
CA SER A 46 13.73 11.93 -1.00
C SER A 46 14.50 11.63 -2.22
N LYS A 47 15.70 12.10 -2.24
CA LYS A 47 16.46 12.04 -3.42
C LYS A 47 17.45 10.96 -3.49
N TYR A 48 17.50 10.18 -2.50
CA TYR A 48 18.52 9.25 -2.48
C TYR A 48 18.24 8.07 -3.23
N SER A 49 17.12 7.94 -3.69
CA SER A 49 16.80 6.74 -4.11
C SER A 49 17.03 6.57 -5.52
N ASN A 50 17.60 5.54 -5.82
CA ASN A 50 17.67 5.09 -7.11
C ASN A 50 16.45 4.34 -7.51
N HIS A 51 15.52 4.22 -6.63
CA HIS A 51 14.32 3.55 -6.96
C HIS A 51 13.41 4.45 -7.65
N ASN A 52 13.77 5.61 -7.62
CA ASN A 52 13.48 6.36 -8.62
C ASN A 52 12.09 6.84 -8.77
N ALA A 53 11.50 6.68 -9.84
CA ALA A 53 10.26 7.35 -10.20
C ALA A 53 9.13 7.05 -9.24
N LYS A 54 9.06 5.81 -8.74
CA LYS A 54 7.97 5.45 -7.82
C LYS A 54 8.10 6.12 -6.47
N LEU A 55 9.29 6.25 -5.95
CA LEU A 55 9.49 6.97 -4.71
C LEU A 55 9.23 8.46 -4.89
N GLU A 56 9.59 9.01 -6.02
CA GLU A 56 9.34 10.42 -6.27
C GLU A 56 7.86 10.74 -6.42
N GLU A 57 7.07 9.78 -6.90
CA GLU A 57 5.63 9.97 -7.04
C GLU A 57 4.89 9.77 -5.73
N SER A 58 5.50 9.16 -4.73
CA SER A 58 4.80 8.85 -3.50
C SER A 58 4.55 10.09 -2.67
N THR A 59 3.41 10.12 -1.99
CA THR A 59 3.08 11.20 -1.07
C THR A 59 3.21 10.78 0.38
N HIS A 60 3.12 9.48 0.64
CA HIS A 60 3.15 8.93 1.98
C HIS A 60 3.87 7.59 1.98
N VAL A 61 4.32 7.18 3.16
CA VAL A 61 4.83 5.84 3.35
C VAL A 61 4.17 5.23 4.58
N PHE A 62 3.74 3.98 4.46
CA PHE A 62 3.17 3.25 5.57
C PHE A 62 4.18 2.21 6.02
N ILE A 63 4.64 2.31 7.26
CA ILE A 63 5.66 1.43 7.79
C ILE A 63 5.01 0.50 8.79
N CYS A 64 5.18 -0.79 8.59
CA CYS A 64 4.55 -1.79 9.45
C CYS A 64 5.47 -2.99 9.63
N ASP A 65 5.12 -3.84 10.58
CA ASP A 65 5.85 -5.09 10.75
C ASP A 65 5.69 -5.96 9.51
N TYR A 66 6.67 -6.79 9.26
CA TYR A 66 6.64 -7.67 8.10
C TYR A 66 5.39 -8.54 8.12
N HIS A 67 4.76 -8.65 6.98
CA HIS A 67 3.59 -9.51 6.78
C HIS A 67 3.73 -10.19 5.43
N SER A 68 3.94 -11.49 5.45
CA SER A 68 4.22 -12.22 4.21
C SER A 68 3.11 -12.11 3.18
N GLY A 69 1.86 -12.11 3.64
CA GLY A 69 0.71 -11.98 2.74
C GLY A 69 0.66 -10.65 2.03
N ILE A 70 1.00 -9.56 2.73
CA ILE A 70 1.04 -8.24 2.12
C ILE A 70 2.22 -8.16 1.15
N TYR A 71 3.37 -8.66 1.54
CA TYR A 71 4.54 -8.61 0.65
C TYR A 71 4.29 -9.42 -0.63
N ALA A 72 3.53 -10.49 -0.53
CA ALA A 72 3.18 -11.30 -1.70
C ALA A 72 2.34 -10.55 -2.72
N LEU A 73 1.75 -9.41 -2.34
CA LEU A 73 0.96 -8.60 -3.26
C LEU A 73 1.82 -7.61 -4.06
N ALA A 74 3.11 -7.58 -3.82
CA ALA A 74 4.01 -6.68 -4.54
C ALA A 74 3.90 -6.95 -6.04
N GLY A 75 3.78 -5.87 -6.81
CA GLY A 75 3.63 -5.98 -8.26
C GLY A 75 2.19 -6.17 -8.72
N GLN A 76 1.24 -6.33 -7.81
CA GLN A 76 -0.16 -6.43 -8.16
C GLN A 76 -0.85 -5.07 -8.05
N ASP A 77 -2.08 -4.99 -8.50
CA ASP A 77 -2.86 -3.76 -8.41
C ASP A 77 -3.48 -3.69 -7.01
N VAL A 78 -2.89 -2.88 -6.16
CA VAL A 78 -3.20 -2.82 -4.74
C VAL A 78 -3.42 -1.38 -4.32
N ARG A 79 -4.32 -1.18 -3.37
CA ARG A 79 -4.51 0.13 -2.75
C ARG A 79 -4.70 -0.05 -1.25
N MET A 80 -4.56 1.04 -0.51
CA MET A 80 -4.84 1.01 0.92
C MET A 80 -5.88 2.06 1.28
N ILE A 81 -6.72 1.70 2.26
CA ILE A 81 -7.67 2.63 2.85
C ILE A 81 -7.16 2.92 4.25
N ILE A 82 -6.83 4.18 4.52
CA ILE A 82 -6.30 4.59 5.82
C ILE A 82 -7.06 5.83 6.26
N LYS A 83 -7.72 5.75 7.40
CA LYS A 83 -8.45 6.89 7.97
C LYS A 83 -9.42 7.53 6.97
N GLY A 84 -10.12 6.71 6.24
CA GLY A 84 -11.11 7.19 5.28
C GLY A 84 -10.54 7.78 3.99
N MET A 85 -9.25 7.57 3.73
CA MET A 85 -8.62 8.03 2.51
C MET A 85 -8.08 6.86 1.71
N VAL A 86 -8.12 6.99 0.40
CA VAL A 86 -7.61 6.00 -0.53
C VAL A 86 -6.21 6.37 -0.96
N TYR A 87 -5.33 5.38 -0.93
CA TYR A 87 -3.95 5.54 -1.38
C TYR A 87 -3.63 4.44 -2.37
N ASP A 88 -3.07 4.81 -3.53
CA ASP A 88 -2.52 3.81 -4.44
C ASP A 88 -1.22 3.28 -3.86
N VAL A 89 -1.03 1.97 -3.93
CA VAL A 89 0.24 1.36 -3.52
C VAL A 89 1.18 1.35 -4.70
N LEU A 90 2.26 2.08 -4.60
CA LEU A 90 3.23 2.19 -5.69
C LEU A 90 4.34 1.15 -5.56
N LEU A 91 4.73 0.86 -4.33
CA LEU A 91 5.83 -0.07 -4.09
C LEU A 91 5.69 -0.66 -2.68
N ILE A 92 5.90 -1.95 -2.55
CA ILE A 92 5.99 -2.61 -1.26
C ILE A 92 7.43 -3.06 -1.10
N ASP A 93 8.14 -2.39 -0.20
CA ASP A 93 9.55 -2.65 0.01
C ASP A 93 9.77 -3.45 1.29
N ASN A 94 10.57 -4.50 1.18
CA ASN A 94 11.02 -5.29 2.32
C ASN A 94 12.50 -5.00 2.47
N PRO A 95 12.87 -3.99 3.29
CA PRO A 95 14.24 -3.49 3.31
C PRO A 95 15.26 -4.61 3.54
N MET A 96 16.22 -4.70 2.64
CA MET A 96 17.29 -5.69 2.66
C MET A 96 16.77 -7.13 2.71
N GLU A 97 15.50 -7.34 2.39
CA GLU A 97 14.84 -8.64 2.43
C GLU A 97 14.99 -9.34 3.77
N MET A 98 15.03 -8.56 4.84
CA MET A 98 15.24 -9.10 6.18
C MET A 98 13.97 -9.60 6.83
N ASN A 99 12.82 -9.38 6.23
CA ASN A 99 11.52 -9.82 6.74
C ASN A 99 11.25 -9.29 8.16
N GLU A 100 11.65 -8.05 8.39
CA GLU A 100 11.41 -7.41 9.69
C GLU A 100 10.32 -6.37 9.59
N GLN A 101 10.31 -5.63 8.51
CA GLN A 101 9.32 -4.58 8.30
C GLN A 101 9.01 -4.43 6.83
N LEU A 102 7.89 -3.78 6.54
CA LEU A 102 7.56 -3.36 5.19
C LEU A 102 7.44 -1.85 5.16
N GLU A 103 7.90 -1.27 4.05
CA GLU A 103 7.70 0.13 3.76
C GLU A 103 6.85 0.18 2.52
N ILE A 104 5.61 0.62 2.67
CA ILE A 104 4.65 0.64 1.58
C ILE A 104 4.53 2.09 1.10
N TYR A 105 5.02 2.34 -0.10
CA TYR A 105 5.03 3.69 -0.66
C TYR A 105 3.72 3.96 -1.35
N LEU A 106 3.08 5.04 -0.94
CA LEU A 106 1.69 5.33 -1.27
C LEU A 106 1.55 6.68 -1.97
N ARG A 107 0.55 6.79 -2.81
CA ARG A 107 0.15 8.07 -3.38
C ARG A 107 -1.31 8.31 -3.04
N LYS A 108 -1.57 9.42 -2.34
CA LYS A 108 -2.93 9.75 -1.93
C LYS A 108 -3.79 10.05 -3.13
N VAL A 109 -4.93 9.42 -3.19
CA VAL A 109 -5.89 9.61 -4.28
C VAL A 109 -7.01 10.54 -3.85
N GLY A 110 -7.62 10.28 -2.71
CA GLY A 110 -8.73 11.10 -2.23
C GLY A 110 -9.53 10.37 -1.18
N ALA A 111 -10.71 10.87 -0.90
CA ALA A 111 -11.57 10.28 0.11
C ALA A 111 -12.14 8.96 -0.37
N TRP A 112 -12.25 8.02 0.56
CA TRP A 112 -12.85 6.73 0.26
C TRP A 112 -14.36 6.86 0.41
N ASN A 113 -15.08 6.43 -0.59
CA ASN A 113 -16.54 6.53 -0.59
C ASN A 113 -17.23 5.19 -0.37
N GLY A 114 -16.50 4.20 0.08
CA GLY A 114 -17.07 2.90 0.39
C GLY A 114 -17.15 1.95 -0.80
N ALA A 115 -16.59 2.32 -1.93
CA ALA A 115 -16.68 1.47 -3.13
C ALA A 115 -15.34 0.88 -3.54
#